data_26b174ad4483252979f60e53ad78f0b4
#
_entry.id   26b174ad4483252979f60e53ad78f0b4
#
_cell.length_a   1.000
_cell.length_b   1.000
_cell.length_c   1.000
_cell.angle_alpha   90.00
_cell.angle_beta   90.00
_cell.angle_gamma   90.00
#
_symmetry.space_group_name_H-M   'P 1'
#
loop_
_entity.id
_entity.type
_entity.pdbx_description
1 polymer ?
#
loop_
_entity_poly.entity_id
_entity_poly.type
_entity_poly.pdbx_seq_one_letter_code
_entity_poly.pdbx_strand_id
1 'polypeptide(L)'
;QEVIDRCWQLGDENPILFIHDVGAGGLSNAMPELVHDGERGGKFDLRSILCDEKGMSPLEIWCNESQERYVLAVAPEKLELFTALCERERAPFAVIGEATEEKHLTLHDSHFDNNPIDLPMNVLLGKTPKMTREVSSKTVENRPLATENIQLKEAFHRVLRLPVVAEKTFLITIGDRSVTGMVARDQMVGPWQIPVSDVAVTTASLDSYHGEAMAMGERAPVALLDFGASARLAVAESITNIAGTNIGDIKRIKLSANWMSAAGHGGEDAGLYEAVKAVGEELCPALGITIPVGKDSMSMKTTWEENGEKKSVTAPLSLVISSFARVEDVRKTVTPQLRTDKGASRLLLIDLGERKNRLGATALAQVYKQLGDKPADVVNVAKLKNFFDAMQVLVAERKLLAYHDRSDGGLITTLAEMAFAGNCGVDVDISALGDNDLAVLFNEELGAVIQVSESELSAVREVLKAHDLLGLTYELGSVSTEDRFEITRGSKKLLSEKRSELRGIWAELTHQMQRLRDNPECADQEFEAKKATDNKGLSAHLTYDVNEDIAAPYISKGVKPKVAVLREQGVNSHVEMAAAFDRAGFAAIDVHMSDLMAGRYN
;
A
#
# COMPACT_ATOMS: atom_id res chain seq x y z
N GLN A 1 -19.30 -0.16 12.49
CA GLN A 1 -19.26 0.31 11.09
C GLN A 1 -20.67 0.52 10.55
N GLU A 2 -21.57 -0.47 10.59
CA GLU A 2 -22.93 -0.38 10.00
C GLU A 2 -23.73 0.82 10.54
N VAL A 3 -23.64 1.13 11.83
CA VAL A 3 -24.28 2.34 12.41
C VAL A 3 -23.75 3.62 11.78
N ILE A 4 -22.43 3.72 11.59
CA ILE A 4 -21.79 4.88 10.95
C ILE A 4 -22.29 5.02 9.52
N ASP A 5 -22.33 3.92 8.75
CA ASP A 5 -22.84 3.91 7.37
C ASP A 5 -24.31 4.32 7.30
N ARG A 6 -25.16 3.83 8.22
CA ARG A 6 -26.57 4.23 8.30
C ARG A 6 -26.72 5.71 8.64
N CYS A 7 -25.94 6.24 9.57
CA CYS A 7 -25.93 7.65 9.88
C CYS A 7 -25.51 8.49 8.67
N TRP A 8 -24.45 8.08 7.97
CA TRP A 8 -23.95 8.77 6.80
C TRP A 8 -24.98 8.80 5.65
N GLN A 9 -25.71 7.71 5.43
CA GLN A 9 -26.77 7.62 4.41
C GLN A 9 -27.93 8.61 4.61
N LEU A 10 -28.10 9.15 5.82
CA LEU A 10 -29.12 10.15 6.11
C LEU A 10 -28.78 11.55 5.58
N GLY A 11 -27.56 11.78 5.05
CA GLY A 11 -27.14 13.06 4.51
C GLY A 11 -27.24 14.18 5.56
N ASP A 12 -28.02 15.22 5.30
CA ASP A 12 -28.19 16.37 6.20
C ASP A 12 -28.86 16.00 7.54
N GLU A 13 -29.52 14.86 7.61
CA GLU A 13 -30.12 14.33 8.83
C GLU A 13 -29.16 13.44 9.64
N ASN A 14 -27.90 13.32 9.26
CA ASN A 14 -26.89 12.58 9.99
C ASN A 14 -26.83 13.06 11.45
N PRO A 15 -27.00 12.16 12.45
CA PRO A 15 -26.92 12.53 13.85
C PRO A 15 -25.49 12.77 14.35
N ILE A 16 -24.48 12.26 13.65
CA ILE A 16 -23.07 12.37 14.04
C ILE A 16 -22.52 13.72 13.59
N LEU A 17 -22.12 14.55 14.56
CA LEU A 17 -21.47 15.84 14.34
C LEU A 17 -19.95 15.69 14.16
N PHE A 18 -19.34 14.80 14.92
CA PHE A 18 -17.91 14.55 14.93
C PHE A 18 -17.64 13.11 15.38
N ILE A 19 -16.57 12.49 14.86
CA ILE A 19 -16.20 11.11 15.17
C ILE A 19 -14.69 10.98 15.23
N HIS A 20 -14.20 10.19 16.19
CA HIS A 20 -12.81 9.81 16.33
C HIS A 20 -12.71 8.32 16.67
N ASP A 21 -11.72 7.62 16.12
CA ASP A 21 -11.45 6.23 16.50
C ASP A 21 -10.73 6.16 17.86
N VAL A 22 -10.79 5.00 18.49
CA VAL A 22 -10.05 4.72 19.72
C VAL A 22 -8.81 3.90 19.38
N GLY A 23 -7.68 4.59 19.30
CA GLY A 23 -6.37 3.99 18.98
C GLY A 23 -5.44 3.93 20.19
N ALA A 24 -4.18 4.31 19.96
CA ALA A 24 -3.15 4.37 21.00
C ALA A 24 -3.55 5.28 22.16
N GLY A 25 -3.31 4.83 23.39
CA GLY A 25 -3.73 5.53 24.62
C GLY A 25 -5.20 5.33 24.98
N GLY A 26 -6.00 4.66 24.13
CA GLY A 26 -7.40 4.40 24.40
C GLY A 26 -8.25 5.68 24.47
N LEU A 27 -9.22 5.69 25.38
CA LEU A 27 -10.09 6.85 25.59
C LEU A 27 -9.34 8.05 26.15
N SER A 28 -8.18 7.85 26.80
CA SER A 28 -7.35 8.95 27.33
C SER A 28 -6.79 9.84 26.23
N ASN A 29 -6.73 9.35 25.01
CA ASN A 29 -6.37 10.11 23.81
C ASN A 29 -7.61 10.54 23.02
N ALA A 30 -8.46 9.58 22.66
CA ALA A 30 -9.59 9.81 21.76
C ALA A 30 -10.61 10.84 22.29
N MET A 31 -10.94 10.83 23.59
CA MET A 31 -11.92 11.75 24.13
C MET A 31 -11.43 13.21 24.21
N PRO A 32 -10.21 13.48 24.74
CA PRO A 32 -9.65 14.82 24.68
C PRO A 32 -9.50 15.36 23.26
N GLU A 33 -9.04 14.56 22.31
CA GLU A 33 -8.88 14.96 20.91
C GLU A 33 -10.24 15.30 20.27
N LEU A 34 -11.25 14.46 20.47
CA LEU A 34 -12.61 14.70 19.96
C LEU A 34 -13.14 16.08 20.35
N VAL A 35 -13.04 16.45 21.65
CA VAL A 35 -13.56 17.73 22.13
C VAL A 35 -12.65 18.90 21.80
N HIS A 36 -11.33 18.68 21.77
CA HIS A 36 -10.35 19.70 21.39
C HIS A 36 -10.52 20.14 19.93
N ASP A 37 -10.64 19.19 19.02
CA ASP A 37 -10.80 19.45 17.59
C ASP A 37 -12.16 20.11 17.28
N GLY A 38 -13.15 19.84 18.12
CA GLY A 38 -14.42 20.58 18.14
C GLY A 38 -14.35 21.96 18.79
N GLU A 39 -13.16 22.42 19.24
CA GLU A 39 -12.94 23.66 20.01
C GLU A 39 -13.74 23.73 21.31
N ARG A 40 -13.91 22.59 22.00
CA ARG A 40 -14.69 22.42 23.23
C ARG A 40 -13.83 21.86 24.35
N GLY A 41 -14.43 21.77 25.53
CA GLY A 41 -14.02 20.90 26.64
C GLY A 41 -15.02 19.77 26.81
N GLY A 42 -14.90 19.00 27.87
CA GLY A 42 -15.78 17.85 28.11
C GLY A 42 -15.92 17.50 29.58
N LYS A 43 -17.10 17.01 29.95
CA LYS A 43 -17.42 16.42 31.26
C LYS A 43 -17.88 14.99 31.02
N PHE A 44 -17.14 14.02 31.57
CA PHE A 44 -17.36 12.60 31.33
C PHE A 44 -17.50 11.84 32.65
N ASP A 45 -18.33 10.80 32.64
CA ASP A 45 -18.45 9.80 33.70
C ASP A 45 -17.77 8.50 33.29
N LEU A 46 -16.71 8.13 34.01
CA LEU A 46 -15.91 6.94 33.75
C LEU A 46 -16.74 5.65 33.81
N ARG A 47 -17.71 5.59 34.76
CA ARG A 47 -18.49 4.35 34.99
C ARG A 47 -19.64 4.16 34.02
N SER A 48 -19.97 5.18 33.25
CA SER A 48 -20.89 5.07 32.11
C SER A 48 -20.24 4.36 30.88
N ILE A 49 -18.92 4.21 30.86
CA ILE A 49 -18.22 3.45 29.79
C ILE A 49 -18.58 1.96 29.94
N LEU A 50 -19.03 1.37 28.83
CA LEU A 50 -19.35 -0.06 28.79
C LEU A 50 -18.08 -0.89 29.00
N CYS A 51 -18.10 -1.73 30.04
CA CYS A 51 -16.99 -2.59 30.41
C CYS A 51 -17.51 -3.91 30.96
N ASP A 52 -17.15 -5.03 30.33
CA ASP A 52 -17.53 -6.37 30.78
C ASP A 52 -16.67 -6.85 31.96
N GLU A 53 -15.43 -6.35 32.05
CA GLU A 53 -14.50 -6.66 33.14
C GLU A 53 -14.69 -5.68 34.31
N LYS A 54 -15.50 -6.10 35.29
CA LYS A 54 -15.88 -5.27 36.44
C LYS A 54 -14.74 -4.93 37.40
N GLY A 55 -13.62 -5.66 37.31
CA GLY A 55 -12.45 -5.46 38.18
C GLY A 55 -11.48 -4.38 37.68
N MET A 56 -11.70 -3.80 36.51
CA MET A 56 -10.79 -2.79 35.94
C MET A 56 -10.75 -1.50 36.77
N SER A 57 -9.54 -1.04 37.04
CA SER A 57 -9.27 0.25 37.67
C SER A 57 -9.63 1.43 36.76
N PRO A 58 -9.77 2.65 37.29
CA PRO A 58 -10.00 3.84 36.47
C PRO A 58 -8.98 4.02 35.34
N LEU A 59 -7.70 3.76 35.64
CA LEU A 59 -6.62 3.85 34.65
C LEU A 59 -6.79 2.81 33.53
N GLU A 60 -7.09 1.56 33.88
CA GLU A 60 -7.29 0.48 32.90
C GLU A 60 -8.50 0.74 31.99
N ILE A 61 -9.60 1.30 32.51
CA ILE A 61 -10.76 1.66 31.69
C ILE A 61 -10.42 2.80 30.74
N TRP A 62 -9.77 3.86 31.26
CA TRP A 62 -9.52 5.08 30.51
C TRP A 62 -8.42 4.93 29.46
N CYS A 63 -7.37 4.15 29.76
CA CYS A 63 -6.22 3.94 28.87
C CYS A 63 -6.29 2.61 28.09
N ASN A 64 -7.41 1.89 28.13
CA ASN A 64 -7.57 0.64 27.39
C ASN A 64 -7.56 0.89 25.88
N GLU A 65 -6.66 0.22 25.17
CA GLU A 65 -6.48 0.34 23.72
C GLU A 65 -7.30 -0.70 22.92
N SER A 66 -8.40 -1.23 23.46
CA SER A 66 -9.26 -2.13 22.69
C SER A 66 -9.71 -1.46 21.40
N GLN A 67 -9.35 -2.08 20.29
CA GLN A 67 -9.59 -1.58 18.94
C GLN A 67 -11.08 -1.68 18.55
N GLU A 68 -11.43 -1.09 17.40
CA GLU A 68 -12.79 -1.11 16.83
C GLU A 68 -13.84 -0.41 17.72
N ARG A 69 -13.41 0.54 18.53
CA ARG A 69 -14.29 1.48 19.26
C ARG A 69 -14.21 2.86 18.64
N TYR A 70 -15.29 3.61 18.75
CA TYR A 70 -15.38 4.98 18.28
C TYR A 70 -15.95 5.88 19.38
N VAL A 71 -15.47 7.10 19.44
CA VAL A 71 -16.05 8.19 20.25
C VAL A 71 -16.72 9.18 19.29
N LEU A 72 -17.93 9.60 19.64
CA LEU A 72 -18.77 10.41 18.75
C LEU A 72 -19.37 11.59 19.51
N ALA A 73 -19.50 12.72 18.84
CA ALA A 73 -20.36 13.82 19.27
C ALA A 73 -21.67 13.73 18.49
N VAL A 74 -22.77 13.68 19.24
CA VAL A 74 -24.13 13.58 18.68
C VAL A 74 -24.95 14.76 19.18
N ALA A 75 -25.70 15.43 18.30
CA ALA A 75 -26.57 16.53 18.71
C ALA A 75 -27.68 16.01 19.65
N PRO A 76 -27.94 16.69 20.78
CA PRO A 76 -28.93 16.22 21.76
C PRO A 76 -30.31 15.93 21.16
N GLU A 77 -30.76 16.74 20.22
CA GLU A 77 -32.05 16.58 19.50
C GLU A 77 -32.08 15.39 18.55
N LYS A 78 -30.92 14.84 18.17
CA LYS A 78 -30.78 13.66 17.30
C LYS A 78 -30.38 12.40 18.08
N LEU A 79 -30.26 12.46 19.40
CA LEU A 79 -29.83 11.31 20.20
C LEU A 79 -30.83 10.15 20.15
N GLU A 80 -32.14 10.42 20.10
CA GLU A 80 -33.18 9.40 19.95
C GLU A 80 -33.04 8.64 18.63
N LEU A 81 -32.79 9.37 17.53
CA LEU A 81 -32.53 8.77 16.22
C LEU A 81 -31.28 7.88 16.25
N PHE A 82 -30.19 8.39 16.82
CA PHE A 82 -28.94 7.61 16.94
C PHE A 82 -29.15 6.34 17.79
N THR A 83 -29.85 6.46 18.90
CA THR A 83 -30.21 5.32 19.75
C THR A 83 -30.99 4.25 18.97
N ALA A 84 -32.01 4.66 18.22
CA ALA A 84 -32.82 3.73 17.42
C ALA A 84 -31.99 3.00 16.35
N LEU A 85 -31.02 3.69 15.74
CA LEU A 85 -30.08 3.05 14.80
C LEU A 85 -29.17 2.02 15.50
N CYS A 86 -28.59 2.38 16.65
CA CYS A 86 -27.75 1.46 17.43
C CYS A 86 -28.52 0.23 17.89
N GLU A 87 -29.74 0.39 18.38
CA GLU A 87 -30.61 -0.72 18.80
C GLU A 87 -30.99 -1.62 17.62
N ARG A 88 -31.30 -1.03 16.46
CA ARG A 88 -31.59 -1.78 15.24
C ARG A 88 -30.42 -2.68 14.86
N GLU A 89 -29.21 -2.09 14.81
CA GLU A 89 -27.97 -2.79 14.42
C GLU A 89 -27.38 -3.64 15.55
N ARG A 90 -27.98 -3.64 16.74
CA ARG A 90 -27.45 -4.30 17.94
C ARG A 90 -26.01 -3.85 18.28
N ALA A 91 -25.71 -2.59 18.04
CA ALA A 91 -24.42 -1.99 18.33
C ALA A 91 -24.41 -1.42 19.76
N PRO A 92 -23.62 -1.96 20.69
CA PRO A 92 -23.51 -1.43 22.03
C PRO A 92 -22.96 0.01 22.00
N PHE A 93 -23.62 0.91 22.72
CA PHE A 93 -23.14 2.29 22.92
C PHE A 93 -23.54 2.80 24.30
N ALA A 94 -22.89 3.86 24.75
CA ALA A 94 -23.26 4.57 25.97
C ALA A 94 -23.05 6.07 25.81
N VAL A 95 -23.93 6.85 26.39
CA VAL A 95 -23.72 8.30 26.56
C VAL A 95 -22.86 8.49 27.81
N ILE A 96 -21.61 8.91 27.62
CA ILE A 96 -20.61 8.97 28.69
C ILE A 96 -20.36 10.39 29.20
N GLY A 97 -21.01 11.39 28.60
CA GLY A 97 -20.85 12.78 29.00
C GLY A 97 -21.29 13.77 27.94
N GLU A 98 -20.85 15.00 28.11
CA GLU A 98 -21.20 16.12 27.23
C GLU A 98 -19.97 16.99 26.89
N ALA A 99 -19.95 17.51 25.66
CA ALA A 99 -19.03 18.55 25.28
C ALA A 99 -19.47 19.90 25.87
N THR A 100 -18.51 20.70 26.34
CA THR A 100 -18.76 21.98 27.01
C THR A 100 -18.14 23.15 26.25
N GLU A 101 -18.69 24.35 26.43
CA GLU A 101 -18.07 25.57 25.90
C GLU A 101 -16.75 25.92 26.62
N GLU A 102 -16.67 25.62 27.93
CA GLU A 102 -15.46 25.78 28.70
C GLU A 102 -14.41 24.75 28.24
N LYS A 103 -13.24 25.22 27.84
CA LYS A 103 -12.11 24.35 27.39
C LYS A 103 -11.42 23.71 28.61
N HIS A 104 -12.15 22.86 29.30
CA HIS A 104 -11.74 22.12 30.48
C HIS A 104 -12.16 20.66 30.33
N LEU A 105 -11.31 19.74 30.76
CA LEU A 105 -11.62 18.32 30.80
C LEU A 105 -11.85 17.86 32.23
N THR A 106 -13.03 17.31 32.48
CA THR A 106 -13.35 16.66 33.75
C THR A 106 -13.77 15.21 33.50
N LEU A 107 -13.09 14.28 34.13
CA LEU A 107 -13.48 12.87 34.17
C LEU A 107 -13.87 12.57 35.63
N HIS A 108 -15.14 12.24 35.85
CA HIS A 108 -15.67 11.85 37.15
C HIS A 108 -15.71 10.31 37.27
N ASP A 109 -15.27 9.77 38.39
CA ASP A 109 -15.47 8.37 38.76
C ASP A 109 -16.57 8.30 39.86
N SER A 110 -17.77 7.91 39.46
CA SER A 110 -18.91 7.78 40.36
C SER A 110 -18.76 6.64 41.38
N HIS A 111 -17.84 5.68 41.17
CA HIS A 111 -17.56 4.64 42.13
C HIS A 111 -16.71 5.10 43.31
N PHE A 112 -15.70 5.95 43.06
CA PHE A 112 -14.81 6.49 44.07
C PHE A 112 -15.20 7.91 44.49
N ASP A 113 -16.22 8.49 43.87
CA ASP A 113 -16.71 9.87 44.11
C ASP A 113 -15.58 10.89 44.04
N ASN A 114 -14.78 10.82 42.98
CA ASN A 114 -13.66 11.73 42.71
C ASN A 114 -13.51 12.04 41.22
N ASN A 115 -12.63 13.00 40.93
CA ASN A 115 -12.29 13.38 39.57
C ASN A 115 -10.84 12.95 39.27
N PRO A 116 -10.61 11.78 38.66
CA PRO A 116 -9.26 11.35 38.24
C PRO A 116 -8.59 12.32 37.27
N ILE A 117 -9.39 13.05 36.48
CA ILE A 117 -8.92 14.13 35.61
C ILE A 117 -9.77 15.36 35.84
N ASP A 118 -9.13 16.50 36.10
CA ASP A 118 -9.76 17.80 36.28
C ASP A 118 -8.74 18.90 35.93
N LEU A 119 -8.68 19.25 34.62
CA LEU A 119 -7.65 20.18 34.14
C LEU A 119 -8.04 20.89 32.84
N PRO A 120 -7.48 22.10 32.61
CA PRO A 120 -7.69 22.83 31.36
C PRO A 120 -7.14 22.08 30.12
N MET A 121 -7.87 22.17 29.01
CA MET A 121 -7.46 21.52 27.73
C MET A 121 -6.09 21.97 27.22
N ASN A 122 -5.68 23.22 27.49
CA ASN A 122 -4.37 23.73 27.09
C ASN A 122 -3.20 23.13 27.89
N VAL A 123 -3.45 22.44 28.99
CA VAL A 123 -2.44 21.65 29.72
C VAL A 123 -2.22 20.31 29.03
N LEU A 124 -3.29 19.70 28.51
CA LEU A 124 -3.23 18.43 27.80
C LEU A 124 -2.71 18.59 26.35
N LEU A 125 -3.35 19.46 25.58
CA LEU A 125 -3.17 19.62 24.16
C LEU A 125 -2.65 21.01 23.76
N GLY A 126 -2.09 21.75 24.72
CA GLY A 126 -1.43 23.01 24.46
C GLY A 126 -0.04 22.88 23.87
N LYS A 127 0.58 24.01 23.58
CA LYS A 127 1.95 24.04 23.06
C LYS A 127 2.91 23.53 24.14
N THR A 128 3.57 22.42 23.86
CA THR A 128 4.66 21.93 24.69
C THR A 128 5.83 22.92 24.73
N PRO A 129 6.59 23.00 25.85
CA PRO A 129 7.82 23.78 25.89
C PRO A 129 8.76 23.38 24.76
N LYS A 130 9.43 24.37 24.15
CA LYS A 130 10.44 24.08 23.12
C LYS A 130 11.54 23.23 23.74
N MET A 131 11.79 22.10 23.14
CA MET A 131 12.88 21.21 23.50
C MET A 131 14.05 21.43 22.54
N THR A 132 15.26 21.56 23.06
CA THR A 132 16.49 21.58 22.27
C THR A 132 17.19 20.24 22.44
N ARG A 133 17.50 19.57 21.35
CA ARG A 133 18.33 18.36 21.33
C ARG A 133 19.63 18.65 20.59
N GLU A 134 20.74 18.40 21.26
CA GLU A 134 22.06 18.44 20.63
C GLU A 134 22.41 17.03 20.18
N VAL A 135 22.57 16.88 18.86
CA VAL A 135 22.85 15.59 18.21
C VAL A 135 24.03 15.73 17.26
N SER A 136 24.71 14.64 16.97
CA SER A 136 25.83 14.62 16.06
C SER A 136 25.62 13.55 14.97
N SER A 137 25.94 13.91 13.73
CA SER A 137 25.96 12.95 12.62
C SER A 137 27.10 11.96 12.79
N LYS A 138 26.84 10.71 12.42
CA LYS A 138 27.86 9.66 12.37
C LYS A 138 28.41 9.57 10.95
N THR A 139 29.69 9.79 10.80
CA THR A 139 30.37 9.54 9.52
C THR A 139 30.76 8.05 9.46
N VAL A 140 30.31 7.36 8.43
CA VAL A 140 30.70 5.97 8.14
C VAL A 140 31.63 6.00 6.93
N GLU A 141 32.82 5.46 7.08
CA GLU A 141 33.71 5.23 5.94
C GLU A 141 33.19 4.06 5.11
N ASN A 142 32.71 4.35 3.92
CA ASN A 142 32.19 3.37 3.00
C ASN A 142 33.15 3.15 1.83
N ARG A 143 33.16 1.95 1.28
CA ARG A 143 33.99 1.57 0.13
C ARG A 143 33.09 1.18 -1.04
N PRO A 144 33.51 1.47 -2.28
CA PRO A 144 32.83 0.96 -3.46
C PRO A 144 32.60 -0.55 -3.37
N LEU A 145 31.47 -1.00 -3.93
CA LEU A 145 31.18 -2.43 -4.02
C LEU A 145 32.25 -3.15 -4.83
N ALA A 146 32.88 -4.18 -4.24
CA ALA A 146 33.84 -5.02 -4.94
C ALA A 146 33.10 -5.98 -5.88
N THR A 147 33.19 -5.75 -7.19
CA THR A 147 32.44 -6.47 -8.21
C THR A 147 33.30 -7.41 -9.08
N GLU A 148 34.63 -7.39 -8.92
CA GLU A 148 35.59 -8.04 -9.82
C GLU A 148 35.40 -9.56 -9.94
N ASN A 149 34.92 -10.20 -8.87
CA ASN A 149 34.72 -11.65 -8.79
C ASN A 149 33.24 -12.05 -8.83
N ILE A 150 32.34 -11.10 -9.08
CA ILE A 150 30.89 -11.39 -9.12
C ILE A 150 30.52 -11.90 -10.50
N GLN A 151 30.00 -13.12 -10.54
CA GLN A 151 29.45 -13.72 -11.77
C GLN A 151 27.97 -13.34 -11.92
N LEU A 152 27.59 -12.81 -13.08
CA LEU A 152 26.23 -12.28 -13.34
C LEU A 152 25.13 -13.31 -13.02
N LYS A 153 25.27 -14.54 -13.49
CA LYS A 153 24.27 -15.61 -13.23
C LYS A 153 24.13 -15.90 -11.74
N GLU A 154 25.25 -16.05 -11.04
CA GLU A 154 25.24 -16.31 -9.59
C GLU A 154 24.63 -15.14 -8.81
N ALA A 155 24.99 -13.91 -9.17
CA ALA A 155 24.44 -12.70 -8.56
C ALA A 155 22.91 -12.64 -8.71
N PHE A 156 22.42 -12.91 -9.91
CA PHE A 156 20.99 -12.92 -10.20
C PHE A 156 20.26 -13.99 -9.39
N HIS A 157 20.77 -15.23 -9.34
CA HIS A 157 20.18 -16.29 -8.53
C HIS A 157 20.17 -15.99 -7.04
N ARG A 158 21.20 -15.30 -6.50
CA ARG A 158 21.24 -14.88 -5.10
C ARG A 158 20.21 -13.77 -4.83
N VAL A 159 20.11 -12.78 -5.71
CA VAL A 159 19.15 -11.68 -5.59
C VAL A 159 17.73 -12.19 -5.62
N LEU A 160 17.38 -13.09 -6.54
CA LEU A 160 16.04 -13.70 -6.60
C LEU A 160 15.65 -14.47 -5.32
N ARG A 161 16.64 -14.99 -4.57
CA ARG A 161 16.41 -15.69 -3.29
C ARG A 161 16.40 -14.77 -2.08
N LEU A 162 16.82 -13.52 -2.23
CA LEU A 162 16.83 -12.57 -1.11
C LEU A 162 15.39 -12.34 -0.62
N PRO A 163 15.08 -12.48 0.68
CA PRO A 163 13.71 -12.39 1.17
C PRO A 163 12.95 -11.13 0.76
N VAL A 164 13.62 -9.99 0.60
CA VAL A 164 12.98 -8.75 0.14
C VAL A 164 12.59 -8.81 -1.34
N VAL A 165 13.30 -9.58 -2.17
CA VAL A 165 13.05 -9.76 -3.61
C VAL A 165 12.19 -10.99 -3.91
N ALA A 166 12.39 -12.09 -3.16
CA ALA A 166 11.72 -13.37 -3.40
C ALA A 166 10.19 -13.28 -3.32
N GLU A 167 9.50 -14.21 -3.94
CA GLU A 167 8.05 -14.30 -3.97
C GLU A 167 7.42 -14.26 -2.57
N LYS A 168 6.31 -13.52 -2.42
CA LYS A 168 5.61 -13.27 -1.15
C LYS A 168 4.28 -14.04 -1.02
N THR A 169 3.97 -15.01 -1.87
CA THR A 169 2.68 -15.72 -1.84
C THR A 169 2.38 -16.29 -0.46
N PHE A 170 3.39 -16.80 0.25
CA PHE A 170 3.20 -17.36 1.60
C PHE A 170 2.68 -16.34 2.63
N LEU A 171 2.96 -15.04 2.45
CA LEU A 171 2.43 -13.96 3.29
C LEU A 171 1.03 -13.55 2.86
N ILE A 172 0.78 -13.46 1.55
CA ILE A 172 -0.49 -12.99 1.00
C ILE A 172 -1.62 -14.00 1.26
N THR A 173 -1.30 -15.30 1.21
CA THR A 173 -2.29 -16.38 1.34
C THR A 173 -2.48 -16.90 2.76
N ILE A 174 -1.92 -16.23 3.77
CA ILE A 174 -2.08 -16.62 5.18
C ILE A 174 -3.45 -16.21 5.76
N GLY A 175 -4.10 -15.22 5.20
CA GLY A 175 -5.39 -14.70 5.58
C GLY A 175 -6.24 -14.36 4.36
N ASP A 176 -7.27 -13.55 4.57
CA ASP A 176 -8.14 -13.07 3.50
C ASP A 176 -7.38 -12.12 2.56
N ARG A 177 -7.20 -12.56 1.32
CA ARG A 177 -6.51 -11.81 0.29
C ARG A 177 -7.32 -10.63 -0.23
N SER A 178 -8.61 -10.86 -0.39
CA SER A 178 -9.56 -9.86 -0.88
C SER A 178 -10.83 -9.92 -0.06
N VAL A 179 -11.29 -8.76 0.38
CA VAL A 179 -12.54 -8.60 1.12
C VAL A 179 -13.47 -7.74 0.29
N THR A 180 -14.73 -8.11 0.20
CA THR A 180 -15.79 -7.51 -0.62
C THR A 180 -15.62 -7.73 -2.14
N GLY A 181 -16.66 -7.43 -2.91
CA GLY A 181 -16.65 -7.47 -4.38
C GLY A 181 -16.06 -6.22 -5.05
N MET A 182 -15.48 -5.28 -4.26
CA MET A 182 -15.02 -3.98 -4.77
C MET A 182 -13.53 -3.93 -5.08
N VAL A 183 -12.78 -5.02 -4.93
CA VAL A 183 -11.36 -5.06 -5.29
C VAL A 183 -11.21 -5.14 -6.81
N ALA A 184 -10.66 -4.10 -7.42
CA ALA A 184 -10.37 -4.04 -8.85
C ALA A 184 -8.96 -4.57 -9.17
N ARG A 185 -7.98 -4.36 -8.30
CA ARG A 185 -6.62 -4.91 -8.36
C ARG A 185 -6.14 -5.25 -6.97
N ASP A 186 -5.77 -6.51 -6.77
CA ASP A 186 -5.09 -6.99 -5.58
C ASP A 186 -3.59 -7.24 -5.86
N GLN A 187 -2.91 -7.93 -4.97
CA GLN A 187 -1.48 -8.23 -5.06
C GLN A 187 -1.12 -9.15 -6.22
N MET A 188 -2.06 -9.98 -6.68
CA MET A 188 -1.83 -11.01 -7.67
C MET A 188 -2.09 -10.51 -9.09
N VAL A 189 -1.14 -10.75 -9.99
CA VAL A 189 -1.16 -10.26 -11.36
C VAL A 189 -1.34 -11.40 -12.35
N GLY A 190 -2.25 -11.20 -13.30
CA GLY A 190 -2.48 -12.07 -14.42
C GLY A 190 -3.05 -13.45 -14.08
N PRO A 191 -3.25 -14.30 -15.11
CA PRO A 191 -3.83 -15.63 -14.92
C PRO A 191 -2.97 -16.55 -14.04
N TRP A 192 -1.67 -16.32 -13.98
CA TRP A 192 -0.74 -17.14 -13.18
C TRP A 192 -0.61 -16.67 -11.73
N GLN A 193 -1.35 -15.62 -11.34
CA GLN A 193 -1.43 -15.12 -9.96
C GLN A 193 -0.05 -14.83 -9.36
N ILE A 194 0.71 -13.97 -10.04
CA ILE A 194 2.05 -13.56 -9.61
C ILE A 194 1.94 -12.36 -8.68
N PRO A 195 2.53 -12.39 -7.46
CA PRO A 195 2.39 -11.31 -6.47
C PRO A 195 3.35 -10.14 -6.74
N VAL A 196 3.15 -9.43 -7.84
CA VAL A 196 4.02 -8.33 -8.32
C VAL A 196 3.24 -7.05 -8.66
N SER A 197 2.04 -6.87 -8.10
CA SER A 197 1.27 -5.65 -8.35
C SER A 197 1.92 -4.44 -7.70
N ASP A 198 2.15 -3.36 -8.46
CA ASP A 198 2.69 -2.10 -7.96
C ASP A 198 1.67 -1.33 -7.12
N VAL A 199 0.38 -1.55 -7.38
CA VAL A 199 -0.71 -0.77 -6.80
C VAL A 199 -1.94 -1.64 -6.51
N ALA A 200 -2.52 -1.47 -5.34
CA ALA A 200 -3.84 -1.99 -5.02
C ALA A 200 -4.92 -0.97 -5.44
N VAL A 201 -6.02 -1.44 -6.02
CA VAL A 201 -7.12 -0.58 -6.48
C VAL A 201 -8.46 -1.17 -6.09
N THR A 202 -9.29 -0.36 -5.45
CA THR A 202 -10.68 -0.68 -5.12
C THR A 202 -11.64 0.22 -5.87
N THR A 203 -12.86 -0.24 -6.13
CA THR A 203 -13.96 0.61 -6.64
C THR A 203 -14.65 1.31 -5.48
N ALA A 204 -15.16 2.52 -5.71
CA ALA A 204 -15.89 3.29 -4.69
C ALA A 204 -17.32 2.76 -4.48
N SER A 205 -17.89 2.09 -5.48
CA SER A 205 -19.22 1.48 -5.41
C SER A 205 -19.37 0.36 -6.44
N LEU A 206 -20.44 -0.42 -6.32
CA LEU A 206 -20.74 -1.55 -7.21
C LEU A 206 -21.31 -1.12 -8.58
N ASP A 207 -21.64 0.14 -8.78
CA ASP A 207 -22.23 0.70 -9.99
C ASP A 207 -21.37 1.79 -10.65
N SER A 208 -20.13 1.99 -10.15
CA SER A 208 -19.20 3.00 -10.64
C SER A 208 -17.85 2.38 -10.99
N TYR A 209 -17.12 3.04 -11.88
CA TYR A 209 -15.72 2.74 -12.20
C TYR A 209 -14.73 3.69 -11.52
N HIS A 210 -15.25 4.64 -10.72
CA HIS A 210 -14.40 5.41 -9.82
C HIS A 210 -13.87 4.52 -8.70
N GLY A 211 -12.73 4.88 -8.15
CA GLY A 211 -12.14 4.08 -7.10
C GLY A 211 -11.04 4.80 -6.34
N GLU A 212 -10.28 4.01 -5.60
CA GLU A 212 -9.13 4.44 -4.82
C GLU A 212 -7.94 3.55 -5.11
N ALA A 213 -6.76 4.15 -5.15
CA ALA A 213 -5.49 3.47 -5.31
C ALA A 213 -4.65 3.60 -4.05
N MET A 214 -3.92 2.54 -3.72
CA MET A 214 -2.98 2.49 -2.61
C MET A 214 -1.68 1.84 -3.09
N ALA A 215 -0.55 2.49 -2.83
CA ALA A 215 0.76 1.94 -3.11
C ALA A 215 1.73 2.27 -1.97
N MET A 216 2.85 1.57 -1.92
CA MET A 216 3.86 1.76 -0.88
C MET A 216 5.21 2.07 -1.50
N GLY A 217 6.09 2.66 -0.70
CA GLY A 217 7.50 2.83 -1.02
C GLY A 217 8.34 2.80 0.26
N GLU A 218 9.51 2.15 0.19
CA GLU A 218 10.48 2.11 1.28
C GLU A 218 11.87 1.79 0.73
N ARG A 219 12.92 2.33 1.33
CA ARG A 219 14.32 2.08 0.95
C ARG A 219 15.23 2.10 2.19
N ALA A 220 14.87 1.32 3.21
CA ALA A 220 15.57 1.30 4.50
C ALA A 220 17.08 0.99 4.41
N PRO A 221 17.58 0.07 3.56
CA PRO A 221 19.02 -0.19 3.47
C PRO A 221 19.84 1.04 3.05
N VAL A 222 19.24 1.96 2.26
CA VAL A 222 19.89 3.20 1.80
C VAL A 222 20.23 4.12 2.98
N ALA A 223 19.43 4.10 4.06
CA ALA A 223 19.69 4.92 5.25
C ALA A 223 21.03 4.60 5.94
N LEU A 224 21.61 3.42 5.70
CA LEU A 224 22.96 3.09 6.18
C LEU A 224 24.06 3.91 5.49
N LEU A 225 23.76 4.53 4.36
CA LEU A 225 24.66 5.38 3.57
C LEU A 225 24.24 6.84 3.58
N ASP A 226 22.94 7.11 3.42
CA ASP A 226 22.36 8.46 3.30
C ASP A 226 20.89 8.45 3.75
N PHE A 227 20.62 9.09 4.87
CA PHE A 227 19.29 9.15 5.47
C PHE A 227 18.30 9.93 4.59
N GLY A 228 18.73 11.05 4.01
CA GLY A 228 17.90 11.87 3.14
C GLY A 228 17.55 11.17 1.84
N ALA A 229 18.52 10.48 1.22
CA ALA A 229 18.30 9.69 0.01
C ALA A 229 17.30 8.55 0.27
N SER A 230 17.44 7.82 1.39
CA SER A 230 16.49 6.77 1.78
C SER A 230 15.07 7.30 1.86
N ALA A 231 14.87 8.44 2.54
CA ALA A 231 13.55 9.04 2.70
C ALA A 231 12.97 9.57 1.37
N ARG A 232 13.80 10.23 0.54
CA ARG A 232 13.37 10.69 -0.79
C ARG A 232 12.96 9.52 -1.69
N LEU A 233 13.72 8.43 -1.66
CA LEU A 233 13.42 7.23 -2.44
C LEU A 233 12.13 6.56 -1.98
N ALA A 234 11.85 6.49 -0.67
CA ALA A 234 10.60 5.92 -0.17
C ALA A 234 9.37 6.68 -0.71
N VAL A 235 9.41 8.02 -0.70
CA VAL A 235 8.37 8.84 -1.32
C VAL A 235 8.29 8.60 -2.83
N ALA A 236 9.43 8.62 -3.51
CA ALA A 236 9.47 8.52 -4.97
C ALA A 236 9.03 7.15 -5.48
N GLU A 237 9.38 6.07 -4.78
CA GLU A 237 8.94 4.70 -5.10
C GLU A 237 7.42 4.57 -4.95
N SER A 238 6.82 5.14 -3.89
CA SER A 238 5.36 5.14 -3.77
C SER A 238 4.67 5.87 -4.94
N ILE A 239 5.34 6.89 -5.52
CA ILE A 239 4.84 7.63 -6.70
C ILE A 239 5.03 6.79 -7.98
N THR A 240 6.17 6.11 -8.18
CA THR A 240 6.35 5.22 -9.33
C THR A 240 5.37 4.05 -9.27
N ASN A 241 5.13 3.48 -8.10
CA ASN A 241 4.18 2.39 -7.92
C ASN A 241 2.74 2.81 -8.25
N ILE A 242 2.27 3.97 -7.77
CA ILE A 242 0.90 4.43 -8.00
C ILE A 242 0.69 4.99 -9.43
N ALA A 243 1.77 5.32 -10.16
CA ALA A 243 1.70 5.93 -11.49
C ALA A 243 1.05 5.06 -12.56
N GLY A 244 1.03 3.72 -12.38
CA GLY A 244 0.34 2.77 -13.27
C GLY A 244 -1.19 2.86 -13.26
N THR A 245 -1.78 3.76 -12.48
CA THR A 245 -3.23 3.91 -12.29
C THR A 245 -3.71 5.31 -12.70
N ASN A 246 -4.97 5.41 -13.16
CA ASN A 246 -5.55 6.64 -13.71
C ASN A 246 -5.99 7.62 -12.60
N ILE A 247 -5.05 8.39 -12.06
CA ILE A 247 -5.24 9.37 -10.98
C ILE A 247 -5.47 10.79 -11.56
N GLY A 248 -4.74 11.14 -12.61
CA GLY A 248 -4.78 12.43 -13.31
C GLY A 248 -3.76 13.45 -12.83
N ASP A 249 -3.80 13.90 -11.58
CA ASP A 249 -2.90 14.94 -11.05
C ASP A 249 -2.16 14.42 -9.81
N ILE A 250 -0.84 14.60 -9.77
CA ILE A 250 0.01 14.21 -8.64
C ILE A 250 -0.44 14.84 -7.31
N LYS A 251 -1.04 16.03 -7.33
CA LYS A 251 -1.55 16.72 -6.14
C LYS A 251 -2.71 15.99 -5.45
N ARG A 252 -3.34 15.04 -6.12
CA ARG A 252 -4.37 14.16 -5.54
C ARG A 252 -3.78 13.12 -4.61
N ILE A 253 -2.48 12.84 -4.71
CA ILE A 253 -1.79 11.88 -3.85
C ILE A 253 -1.69 12.46 -2.44
N LYS A 254 -2.13 11.65 -1.45
CA LYS A 254 -1.92 11.88 -0.02
C LYS A 254 -1.03 10.77 0.51
N LEU A 255 -0.10 11.13 1.37
CA LEU A 255 0.87 10.21 1.93
C LEU A 255 0.61 9.98 3.41
N SER A 256 0.81 8.75 3.85
CA SER A 256 1.01 8.41 5.26
C SER A 256 2.46 7.97 5.45
N ALA A 257 3.13 8.52 6.45
CA ALA A 257 4.53 8.23 6.73
C ALA A 257 4.67 7.44 8.04
N ASN A 258 5.27 6.26 7.96
CA ASN A 258 5.60 5.44 9.12
C ASN A 258 7.13 5.50 9.34
N TRP A 259 7.54 6.21 10.38
CA TRP A 259 8.94 6.42 10.76
C TRP A 259 9.35 5.42 11.83
N MET A 260 10.48 4.76 11.64
CA MET A 260 11.06 3.83 12.60
C MET A 260 12.54 4.15 12.79
N SER A 261 12.94 4.48 14.03
CA SER A 261 14.31 4.87 14.35
C SER A 261 14.73 4.37 15.73
N ALA A 262 16.00 4.10 15.90
CA ALA A 262 16.62 3.82 17.19
C ALA A 262 17.03 5.14 17.86
N ALA A 263 16.07 5.99 18.24
CA ALA A 263 16.33 7.30 18.82
C ALA A 263 17.25 7.21 20.06
N GLY A 264 18.13 8.19 20.25
CA GLY A 264 19.12 8.21 21.32
C GLY A 264 20.37 7.35 21.04
N HIS A 265 20.47 6.68 19.89
CA HIS A 265 21.68 5.95 19.48
C HIS A 265 22.49 6.76 18.48
N GLY A 266 23.82 6.60 18.56
CA GLY A 266 24.76 7.48 17.87
C GLY A 266 24.48 7.66 16.38
N GLY A 267 24.11 8.88 15.99
CA GLY A 267 23.83 9.29 14.63
C GLY A 267 22.38 9.15 14.18
N GLU A 268 21.55 8.34 14.83
CA GLU A 268 20.16 8.07 14.39
C GLU A 268 19.25 9.30 14.55
N ASP A 269 19.40 10.08 15.64
CA ASP A 269 18.60 11.32 15.80
C ASP A 269 18.92 12.37 14.73
N ALA A 270 20.21 12.54 14.38
CA ALA A 270 20.62 13.44 13.31
C ALA A 270 20.13 12.93 11.97
N GLY A 271 20.24 11.62 11.71
CA GLY A 271 19.75 10.98 10.50
C GLY A 271 18.23 11.11 10.34
N LEU A 272 17.45 10.95 11.42
CA LEU A 272 16.02 11.17 11.41
C LEU A 272 15.68 12.62 11.03
N TYR A 273 16.37 13.61 11.61
CA TYR A 273 16.18 15.01 11.25
C TYR A 273 16.48 15.27 9.76
N GLU A 274 17.60 14.75 9.24
CA GLU A 274 17.97 14.87 7.82
C GLU A 274 16.92 14.24 6.91
N ALA A 275 16.42 13.06 7.26
CA ALA A 275 15.38 12.35 6.50
C ALA A 275 14.04 13.13 6.48
N VAL A 276 13.59 13.61 7.65
CA VAL A 276 12.35 14.41 7.76
C VAL A 276 12.46 15.70 6.98
N LYS A 277 13.60 16.40 7.06
CA LYS A 277 13.86 17.60 6.29
C LYS A 277 13.83 17.35 4.78
N ALA A 278 14.50 16.28 4.32
CA ALA A 278 14.56 15.91 2.90
C ALA A 278 13.18 15.69 2.28
N VAL A 279 12.23 15.14 3.02
CA VAL A 279 10.88 14.92 2.48
C VAL A 279 9.90 16.02 2.83
N GLY A 280 9.94 16.56 4.05
CA GLY A 280 8.96 17.53 4.55
C GLY A 280 9.21 18.96 4.06
N GLU A 281 10.47 19.39 3.94
CA GLU A 281 10.84 20.73 3.51
C GLU A 281 11.26 20.82 2.04
N GLU A 282 11.77 19.73 1.45
CA GLU A 282 12.36 19.74 0.13
C GLU A 282 11.48 19.00 -0.90
N LEU A 283 11.35 17.66 -0.82
CA LEU A 283 10.75 16.85 -1.87
C LEU A 283 9.24 17.04 -2.00
N CYS A 284 8.47 16.87 -0.92
CA CYS A 284 7.01 16.95 -0.98
C CYS A 284 6.49 18.32 -1.39
N PRO A 285 7.05 19.45 -0.87
CA PRO A 285 6.69 20.79 -1.36
C PRO A 285 7.00 20.98 -2.84
N ALA A 286 8.16 20.49 -3.33
CA ALA A 286 8.54 20.60 -4.74
C ALA A 286 7.62 19.80 -5.68
N LEU A 287 7.08 18.67 -5.21
CA LEU A 287 6.09 17.87 -5.93
C LEU A 287 4.65 18.41 -5.78
N GLY A 288 4.39 19.24 -4.78
CA GLY A 288 3.06 19.75 -4.45
C GLY A 288 2.16 18.71 -3.77
N ILE A 289 2.75 17.77 -3.03
CA ILE A 289 2.07 16.72 -2.26
C ILE A 289 2.29 16.91 -0.76
N THR A 290 1.51 16.21 0.07
CA THR A 290 1.56 16.36 1.52
C THR A 290 1.60 15.00 2.23
N ILE A 291 2.15 15.03 3.46
CA ILE A 291 2.11 13.93 4.42
C ILE A 291 1.20 14.40 5.58
N PRO A 292 -0.13 14.26 5.47
CA PRO A 292 -1.06 14.76 6.48
C PRO A 292 -1.09 13.89 7.74
N VAL A 293 -0.73 12.63 7.63
CA VAL A 293 -0.78 11.66 8.72
C VAL A 293 0.46 10.77 8.72
N GLY A 294 0.73 10.17 9.86
CA GLY A 294 1.83 9.25 9.99
C GLY A 294 1.91 8.68 11.40
N LYS A 295 2.91 7.86 11.61
CA LYS A 295 3.21 7.21 12.90
C LYS A 295 4.72 7.11 13.05
N ASP A 296 5.20 7.15 14.29
CA ASP A 296 6.60 6.99 14.61
C ASP A 296 6.82 5.89 15.66
N SER A 297 7.90 5.14 15.50
CA SER A 297 8.39 4.12 16.41
C SER A 297 9.86 4.40 16.69
N MET A 298 10.15 4.96 17.89
CA MET A 298 11.49 5.47 18.18
C MET A 298 12.37 4.51 18.99
N SER A 299 11.92 3.28 19.25
CA SER A 299 12.64 2.30 20.07
C SER A 299 13.16 1.11 19.24
N MET A 300 13.73 1.37 18.06
CA MET A 300 14.15 0.33 17.11
C MET A 300 15.52 -0.28 17.43
N LYS A 301 15.73 -0.57 18.71
CA LYS A 301 16.89 -1.34 19.20
C LYS A 301 16.43 -2.42 20.14
N THR A 302 16.84 -3.65 19.85
CA THR A 302 16.64 -4.81 20.73
C THR A 302 17.94 -5.14 21.48
N THR A 303 17.80 -5.43 22.75
CA THR A 303 18.93 -5.89 23.59
C THR A 303 18.54 -7.19 24.30
N TRP A 304 19.49 -8.13 24.41
CA TRP A 304 19.29 -9.38 25.13
C TRP A 304 20.62 -9.84 25.75
N GLU A 305 20.53 -10.82 26.61
CA GLU A 305 21.69 -11.49 27.19
C GLU A 305 21.75 -12.94 26.69
N GLU A 306 22.92 -13.36 26.24
CA GLU A 306 23.16 -14.72 25.80
C GLU A 306 24.52 -15.19 26.36
N ASN A 307 24.51 -16.28 27.13
CA ASN A 307 25.68 -16.83 27.80
C ASN A 307 26.44 -15.83 28.71
N GLY A 308 25.72 -14.90 29.35
CA GLY A 308 26.31 -13.85 30.20
C GLY A 308 26.86 -12.64 29.45
N GLU A 309 26.74 -12.60 28.12
CA GLU A 309 27.12 -11.47 27.29
C GLU A 309 25.90 -10.65 26.87
N LYS A 310 25.97 -9.33 27.05
CA LYS A 310 24.95 -8.41 26.53
C LYS A 310 25.08 -8.25 25.03
N LYS A 311 24.06 -8.60 24.30
CA LYS A 311 23.95 -8.43 22.84
C LYS A 311 22.91 -7.38 22.48
N SER A 312 23.07 -6.79 21.32
CA SER A 312 22.08 -5.85 20.79
C SER A 312 22.07 -5.84 19.27
N VAL A 313 20.94 -5.53 18.70
CA VAL A 313 20.76 -5.17 17.30
C VAL A 313 20.03 -3.84 17.21
N THR A 314 20.53 -2.95 16.38
CA THR A 314 19.93 -1.65 16.08
C THR A 314 19.48 -1.67 14.62
N ALA A 315 18.19 -1.46 14.38
CA ALA A 315 17.67 -1.34 13.02
C ALA A 315 18.13 0.00 12.40
N PRO A 316 18.40 0.05 11.10
CA PRO A 316 18.59 1.32 10.40
C PRO A 316 17.30 2.16 10.46
N LEU A 317 17.43 3.47 10.30
CA LEU A 317 16.28 4.32 10.06
C LEU A 317 15.46 3.75 8.89
N SER A 318 14.16 3.63 9.09
CA SER A 318 13.24 3.16 8.05
C SER A 318 12.10 4.17 7.92
N LEU A 319 11.80 4.54 6.68
CA LEU A 319 10.59 5.27 6.32
C LEU A 319 9.78 4.40 5.39
N VAL A 320 8.56 4.06 5.79
CA VAL A 320 7.57 3.42 4.93
C VAL A 320 6.51 4.45 4.58
N ILE A 321 6.36 4.72 3.30
CA ILE A 321 5.35 5.62 2.76
C ILE A 321 4.21 4.78 2.19
N SER A 322 2.98 5.10 2.60
CA SER A 322 1.77 4.65 1.90
C SER A 322 1.17 5.84 1.15
N SER A 323 0.99 5.69 -0.15
CA SER A 323 0.36 6.69 -1.00
C SER A 323 -1.08 6.29 -1.32
N PHE A 324 -1.98 7.27 -1.27
CA PHE A 324 -3.40 7.11 -1.53
C PHE A 324 -3.86 8.14 -2.55
N ALA A 325 -4.70 7.73 -3.49
CA ALA A 325 -5.28 8.65 -4.44
C ALA A 325 -6.62 8.14 -4.98
N ARG A 326 -7.52 9.07 -5.27
CA ARG A 326 -8.74 8.77 -6.02
C ARG A 326 -8.40 8.36 -7.46
N VAL A 327 -9.08 7.34 -7.96
CA VAL A 327 -8.96 6.81 -9.33
C VAL A 327 -10.17 7.20 -10.16
N GLU A 328 -9.94 7.76 -11.34
CA GLU A 328 -11.01 8.18 -12.26
C GLU A 328 -11.68 6.99 -12.98
N ASP A 329 -10.90 5.97 -13.34
CA ASP A 329 -11.40 4.75 -13.98
C ASP A 329 -10.48 3.57 -13.64
N VAL A 330 -10.93 2.70 -12.73
CA VAL A 330 -10.16 1.54 -12.24
C VAL A 330 -9.80 0.53 -13.35
N ARG A 331 -10.55 0.51 -14.46
CA ARG A 331 -10.31 -0.37 -15.61
C ARG A 331 -9.07 0.01 -16.41
N LYS A 332 -8.51 1.20 -16.17
CA LYS A 332 -7.32 1.70 -16.87
C LYS A 332 -6.02 1.38 -16.15
N THR A 333 -6.08 0.79 -14.95
CA THR A 333 -4.88 0.38 -14.22
C THR A 333 -4.07 -0.63 -15.02
N VAL A 334 -2.79 -0.33 -15.21
CA VAL A 334 -1.81 -1.18 -15.92
C VAL A 334 -1.06 -2.01 -14.88
N THR A 335 -0.72 -3.23 -15.23
CA THR A 335 -0.03 -4.19 -14.35
C THR A 335 1.29 -4.65 -14.95
N PRO A 336 2.18 -5.29 -14.17
CA PRO A 336 3.41 -5.88 -14.67
C PRO A 336 3.26 -7.01 -15.71
N GLN A 337 2.06 -7.50 -15.96
CA GLN A 337 1.82 -8.60 -16.88
C GLN A 337 2.24 -8.27 -18.32
N LEU A 338 3.32 -8.86 -18.79
CA LEU A 338 3.71 -8.79 -20.21
C LEU A 338 2.66 -9.46 -21.11
N ARG A 339 2.36 -8.81 -22.23
CA ARG A 339 1.30 -9.23 -23.16
C ARG A 339 1.91 -9.72 -24.46
N THR A 340 1.71 -11.00 -24.76
CA THR A 340 2.10 -11.63 -26.03
C THR A 340 0.93 -11.73 -27.03
N ASP A 341 -0.29 -11.51 -26.55
CA ASP A 341 -1.55 -11.58 -27.30
C ASP A 341 -1.92 -10.28 -28.04
N LYS A 342 -1.11 -9.23 -27.89
CA LYS A 342 -1.36 -7.89 -28.48
C LYS A 342 -0.51 -7.57 -29.69
N GLY A 343 0.12 -8.59 -30.29
CA GLY A 343 1.00 -8.42 -31.44
C GLY A 343 2.41 -7.96 -31.07
N ALA A 344 3.15 -7.47 -32.06
CA ALA A 344 4.51 -6.99 -31.87
C ALA A 344 4.57 -5.79 -30.91
N SER A 345 5.51 -5.84 -29.99
CA SER A 345 5.66 -4.82 -28.94
C SER A 345 7.11 -4.61 -28.56
N ARG A 346 7.39 -3.49 -27.88
CA ARG A 346 8.72 -3.11 -27.38
C ARG A 346 8.69 -2.92 -25.88
N LEU A 347 9.79 -3.26 -25.24
CA LEU A 347 10.08 -2.92 -23.84
C LEU A 347 10.93 -1.66 -23.81
N LEU A 348 10.49 -0.67 -23.04
CA LEU A 348 11.20 0.58 -22.84
C LEU A 348 11.50 0.75 -21.36
N LEU A 349 12.73 1.17 -21.02
CA LEU A 349 13.09 1.65 -19.69
C LEU A 349 13.02 3.17 -19.68
N ILE A 350 12.31 3.76 -18.74
CA ILE A 350 12.39 5.18 -18.40
C ILE A 350 13.28 5.28 -17.15
N ASP A 351 14.51 5.78 -17.33
CA ASP A 351 15.57 5.79 -16.32
C ASP A 351 15.69 7.16 -15.65
N LEU A 352 15.04 7.33 -14.49
CA LEU A 352 15.11 8.55 -13.70
C LEU A 352 16.44 8.71 -12.93
N GLY A 353 17.27 7.65 -12.90
CA GLY A 353 18.62 7.67 -12.34
C GLY A 353 19.66 8.31 -13.28
N GLU A 354 19.28 8.66 -14.52
CA GLU A 354 20.15 9.32 -15.51
C GLU A 354 21.47 8.55 -15.75
N ARG A 355 21.38 7.21 -15.78
CA ARG A 355 22.51 6.27 -15.94
C ARG A 355 23.61 6.39 -14.89
N LYS A 356 23.29 6.88 -13.68
CA LYS A 356 24.26 6.88 -12.56
C LYS A 356 24.63 5.48 -12.12
N ASN A 357 23.69 4.54 -12.26
CA ASN A 357 23.91 3.10 -12.02
C ASN A 357 24.61 2.81 -10.68
N ARG A 358 24.18 3.48 -9.61
CA ARG A 358 24.77 3.38 -8.27
C ARG A 358 24.36 2.07 -7.60
N LEU A 359 25.31 1.40 -6.92
CA LEU A 359 25.12 0.06 -6.32
C LEU A 359 25.13 0.06 -4.79
N GLY A 360 25.26 1.21 -4.14
CA GLY A 360 25.26 1.29 -2.68
C GLY A 360 23.93 0.87 -2.09
N ALA A 361 23.98 0.00 -1.07
CA ALA A 361 22.84 -0.53 -0.31
C ALA A 361 21.82 -1.34 -1.12
N THR A 362 22.14 -1.75 -2.36
CA THR A 362 21.26 -2.56 -3.21
C THR A 362 21.14 -4.01 -2.72
N ALA A 363 20.15 -4.74 -3.22
CA ALA A 363 20.01 -6.18 -3.02
C ALA A 363 21.29 -6.95 -3.45
N LEU A 364 21.94 -6.51 -4.53
CA LEU A 364 23.24 -7.07 -4.93
C LEU A 364 24.29 -6.90 -3.81
N ALA A 365 24.41 -5.73 -3.22
CA ALA A 365 25.34 -5.48 -2.13
C ALA A 365 25.03 -6.39 -0.93
N GLN A 366 23.75 -6.51 -0.56
CA GLN A 366 23.30 -7.32 0.57
C GLN A 366 23.66 -8.81 0.40
N VAL A 367 23.41 -9.41 -0.77
CA VAL A 367 23.67 -10.84 -1.01
C VAL A 367 25.18 -11.19 -1.03
N TYR A 368 26.03 -10.19 -1.19
CA TYR A 368 27.48 -10.31 -1.06
C TYR A 368 28.03 -9.76 0.26
N LYS A 369 27.13 -9.44 1.24
CA LYS A 369 27.50 -8.92 2.58
C LYS A 369 28.38 -7.67 2.51
N GLN A 370 28.09 -6.80 1.56
CA GLN A 370 28.72 -5.51 1.36
C GLN A 370 27.67 -4.40 1.47
N LEU A 371 28.10 -3.17 1.66
CA LEU A 371 27.21 -2.01 1.69
C LEU A 371 27.37 -1.13 0.45
N GLY A 372 28.59 -0.97 -0.04
CA GLY A 372 28.90 0.00 -1.09
C GLY A 372 29.07 1.42 -0.54
N ASP A 373 29.24 2.40 -1.41
CA ASP A 373 29.52 3.79 -1.03
C ASP A 373 28.49 4.81 -1.54
N LYS A 374 27.89 4.56 -2.68
CA LYS A 374 26.98 5.49 -3.36
C LYS A 374 25.60 4.85 -3.57
N PRO A 375 24.60 5.26 -2.78
CA PRO A 375 23.24 4.77 -2.97
C PRO A 375 22.53 5.50 -4.11
N ALA A 376 21.43 4.93 -4.60
CA ALA A 376 20.47 5.63 -5.43
C ALA A 376 19.87 6.83 -4.67
N ASP A 377 19.30 7.78 -5.40
CA ASP A 377 18.61 8.96 -4.84
C ASP A 377 17.73 9.58 -5.93
N VAL A 378 16.79 10.44 -5.54
CA VAL A 378 16.03 11.27 -6.47
C VAL A 378 16.96 12.27 -7.16
N VAL A 379 17.36 11.96 -8.38
CA VAL A 379 18.35 12.76 -9.12
C VAL A 379 17.77 14.13 -9.51
N ASN A 380 16.50 14.13 -9.93
CA ASN A 380 15.83 15.33 -10.42
C ASN A 380 14.33 15.26 -10.11
N VAL A 381 13.88 16.09 -9.17
CA VAL A 381 12.49 16.14 -8.73
C VAL A 381 11.53 16.51 -9.87
N ALA A 382 11.93 17.42 -10.75
CA ALA A 382 11.12 17.81 -11.90
C ALA A 382 10.92 16.64 -12.88
N LYS A 383 11.94 15.79 -13.06
CA LYS A 383 11.83 14.58 -13.89
C LYS A 383 10.89 13.54 -13.29
N LEU A 384 10.90 13.37 -11.97
CA LEU A 384 9.95 12.49 -11.27
C LEU A 384 8.50 12.99 -11.48
N LYS A 385 8.28 14.29 -11.36
CA LYS A 385 6.96 14.88 -11.63
C LYS A 385 6.54 14.69 -13.08
N ASN A 386 7.42 15.00 -14.02
CA ASN A 386 7.18 14.83 -15.45
C ASN A 386 6.91 13.37 -15.81
N PHE A 387 7.59 12.43 -15.14
CA PHE A 387 7.34 11.01 -15.30
C PHE A 387 5.91 10.65 -14.88
N PHE A 388 5.48 11.08 -13.69
CA PHE A 388 4.11 10.84 -13.26
C PHE A 388 3.10 11.43 -14.25
N ASP A 389 3.26 12.68 -14.65
CA ASP A 389 2.37 13.37 -15.58
C ASP A 389 2.31 12.64 -16.94
N ALA A 390 3.45 12.17 -17.48
CA ALA A 390 3.50 11.38 -18.70
C ALA A 390 2.77 10.04 -18.56
N MET A 391 2.98 9.33 -17.45
CA MET A 391 2.28 8.07 -17.18
C MET A 391 0.77 8.28 -17.09
N GLN A 392 0.30 9.37 -16.47
CA GLN A 392 -1.13 9.66 -16.41
C GLN A 392 -1.75 9.84 -17.80
N VAL A 393 -1.06 10.51 -18.73
CA VAL A 393 -1.52 10.61 -20.13
C VAL A 393 -1.58 9.23 -20.79
N LEU A 394 -0.50 8.45 -20.68
CA LEU A 394 -0.39 7.14 -21.33
C LEU A 394 -1.41 6.12 -20.78
N VAL A 395 -1.65 6.14 -19.47
CA VAL A 395 -2.65 5.29 -18.80
C VAL A 395 -4.07 5.71 -19.20
N ALA A 396 -4.37 7.01 -19.18
CA ALA A 396 -5.69 7.54 -19.56
C ALA A 396 -6.05 7.18 -21.00
N GLU A 397 -5.09 7.22 -21.91
CA GLU A 397 -5.24 6.90 -23.33
C GLU A 397 -5.09 5.40 -23.65
N ARG A 398 -4.80 4.53 -22.65
CA ARG A 398 -4.59 3.09 -22.79
C ARG A 398 -3.46 2.73 -23.78
N LYS A 399 -2.36 3.49 -23.75
CA LYS A 399 -1.20 3.32 -24.62
C LYS A 399 -0.21 2.27 -24.12
N LEU A 400 -0.32 1.84 -22.87
CA LEU A 400 0.57 0.88 -22.25
C LEU A 400 -0.06 -0.51 -22.22
N LEU A 401 0.74 -1.54 -22.55
CA LEU A 401 0.37 -2.95 -22.43
C LEU A 401 0.75 -3.53 -21.07
N ALA A 402 1.90 -3.12 -20.52
CA ALA A 402 2.36 -3.45 -19.18
C ALA A 402 3.19 -2.30 -18.60
N TYR A 403 3.27 -2.28 -17.27
CA TYR A 403 4.02 -1.32 -16.49
C TYR A 403 4.56 -1.99 -15.23
N HIS A 404 5.82 -1.75 -14.87
CA HIS A 404 6.41 -2.15 -13.59
C HIS A 404 7.49 -1.16 -13.19
N ASP A 405 7.55 -0.78 -11.93
CA ASP A 405 8.60 0.11 -11.44
C ASP A 405 9.95 -0.64 -11.36
N ARG A 406 11.04 0.12 -11.31
CA ARG A 406 12.37 -0.43 -11.01
C ARG A 406 12.69 -0.15 -9.57
N SER A 407 12.74 -1.19 -8.74
CA SER A 407 13.01 -1.11 -7.32
C SER A 407 14.01 -2.20 -6.87
N ASP A 408 13.70 -2.96 -5.85
CA ASP A 408 14.57 -3.98 -5.27
C ASP A 408 15.08 -5.00 -6.28
N GLY A 409 16.40 -5.17 -6.32
CA GLY A 409 17.07 -6.07 -7.27
C GLY A 409 17.32 -5.48 -8.65
N GLY A 410 16.84 -4.27 -8.92
CA GLY A 410 17.13 -3.49 -10.12
C GLY A 410 16.44 -3.99 -11.39
N LEU A 411 16.92 -3.50 -12.54
CA LEU A 411 16.33 -3.77 -13.86
C LEU A 411 16.14 -5.26 -14.16
N ILE A 412 17.09 -6.11 -13.79
CA ILE A 412 17.02 -7.54 -14.08
C ILE A 412 15.88 -8.22 -13.32
N THR A 413 15.60 -7.79 -12.09
CA THR A 413 14.48 -8.27 -11.29
C THR A 413 13.15 -7.76 -11.86
N THR A 414 13.02 -6.46 -12.16
CA THR A 414 11.85 -5.89 -12.82
C THR A 414 11.45 -6.68 -14.07
N LEU A 415 12.41 -6.96 -14.96
CA LEU A 415 12.18 -7.74 -16.17
C LEU A 415 11.75 -9.19 -15.88
N ALA A 416 12.35 -9.82 -14.85
CA ALA A 416 12.01 -11.19 -14.47
C ALA A 416 10.59 -11.27 -13.91
N GLU A 417 10.20 -10.38 -13.04
CA GLU A 417 8.85 -10.31 -12.46
C GLU A 417 7.78 -10.06 -13.53
N MET A 418 8.04 -9.15 -14.47
CA MET A 418 7.18 -8.94 -15.63
C MET A 418 7.05 -10.20 -16.49
N ALA A 419 8.18 -10.92 -16.74
CA ALA A 419 8.18 -12.16 -17.50
C ALA A 419 7.43 -13.28 -16.74
N PHE A 420 7.53 -13.34 -15.42
CA PHE A 420 6.76 -14.29 -14.60
C PHE A 420 5.26 -13.98 -14.68
N ALA A 421 4.87 -12.71 -14.55
CA ALA A 421 3.48 -12.28 -14.63
C ALA A 421 2.86 -12.52 -16.02
N GLY A 422 3.65 -12.38 -17.09
CA GLY A 422 3.24 -12.67 -18.46
C GLY A 422 3.37 -14.14 -18.88
N ASN A 423 4.01 -14.98 -18.06
CA ASN A 423 4.41 -16.36 -18.38
C ASN A 423 5.10 -16.46 -19.76
N CYS A 424 5.95 -15.50 -20.08
CA CYS A 424 6.60 -15.35 -21.38
C CYS A 424 8.09 -15.06 -21.23
N GLY A 425 8.83 -15.16 -22.33
CA GLY A 425 10.23 -14.80 -22.37
C GLY A 425 10.47 -13.32 -22.67
N VAL A 426 11.72 -12.90 -22.50
CA VAL A 426 12.21 -11.58 -22.87
C VAL A 426 13.56 -11.68 -23.56
N ASP A 427 13.76 -10.84 -24.56
CA ASP A 427 15.03 -10.65 -25.27
C ASP A 427 15.43 -9.16 -25.13
N VAL A 428 16.48 -8.88 -24.35
CA VAL A 428 16.86 -7.54 -23.91
C VAL A 428 18.31 -7.22 -24.25
N ASP A 429 18.56 -6.04 -24.81
CA ASP A 429 19.89 -5.47 -25.05
C ASP A 429 20.12 -4.25 -24.15
N ILE A 430 21.16 -4.32 -23.32
CA ILE A 430 21.53 -3.26 -22.38
C ILE A 430 22.65 -2.33 -22.88
N SER A 431 23.01 -2.39 -24.15
CA SER A 431 24.15 -1.62 -24.73
C SER A 431 24.04 -0.12 -24.48
N ALA A 432 22.82 0.43 -24.49
CA ALA A 432 22.57 1.86 -24.34
C ALA A 432 22.65 2.38 -22.89
N LEU A 433 22.73 1.47 -21.89
CA LEU A 433 22.54 1.83 -20.48
C LEU A 433 23.85 2.09 -19.70
N GLY A 434 25.01 1.84 -20.31
CA GLY A 434 26.33 2.02 -19.69
C GLY A 434 27.22 0.78 -19.88
N ASP A 435 28.47 0.83 -19.41
CA ASP A 435 29.51 -0.16 -19.74
C ASP A 435 29.65 -1.28 -18.70
N ASN A 436 29.18 -1.07 -17.46
CA ASN A 436 29.28 -2.07 -16.39
C ASN A 436 27.99 -2.88 -16.30
N ASP A 437 28.06 -4.17 -16.69
CA ASP A 437 26.91 -5.06 -16.75
C ASP A 437 26.19 -5.22 -15.41
N LEU A 438 26.93 -5.39 -14.31
CA LEU A 438 26.37 -5.52 -12.98
C LEU A 438 25.70 -4.21 -12.51
N ALA A 439 26.35 -3.09 -12.71
CA ALA A 439 25.81 -1.79 -12.34
C ALA A 439 24.53 -1.45 -13.13
N VAL A 440 24.48 -1.75 -14.42
CA VAL A 440 23.29 -1.55 -15.25
C VAL A 440 22.13 -2.43 -14.80
N LEU A 441 22.38 -3.69 -14.49
CA LEU A 441 21.32 -4.67 -14.22
C LEU A 441 20.81 -4.65 -12.78
N PHE A 442 21.66 -4.29 -11.80
CA PHE A 442 21.33 -4.39 -10.38
C PHE A 442 21.23 -3.03 -9.65
N ASN A 443 21.42 -1.90 -10.36
CA ASN A 443 21.14 -0.63 -9.71
C ASN A 443 19.63 -0.49 -9.44
N GLU A 444 19.34 0.13 -8.31
CA GLU A 444 17.99 0.39 -7.83
C GLU A 444 17.66 1.88 -7.94
N GLU A 445 18.12 2.51 -9.00
CA GLU A 445 17.72 3.87 -9.37
C GLU A 445 16.24 3.92 -9.73
N LEU A 446 15.57 5.03 -9.48
CA LEU A 446 14.18 5.21 -9.85
C LEU A 446 13.96 5.05 -11.37
N GLY A 447 12.83 4.53 -11.73
CA GLY A 447 12.42 4.34 -13.11
C GLY A 447 11.34 3.30 -13.26
N ALA A 448 10.96 3.00 -14.49
CA ALA A 448 9.99 1.94 -14.79
C ALA A 448 10.25 1.30 -16.14
N VAL A 449 9.87 0.02 -16.26
CA VAL A 449 9.79 -0.67 -17.54
C VAL A 449 8.34 -0.66 -18.02
N ILE A 450 8.15 -0.22 -19.27
CA ILE A 450 6.84 -0.24 -19.93
C ILE A 450 6.87 -1.12 -21.16
N GLN A 451 5.77 -1.81 -21.43
CA GLN A 451 5.53 -2.50 -22.70
C GLN A 451 4.57 -1.69 -23.56
N VAL A 452 4.96 -1.46 -24.82
CA VAL A 452 4.20 -0.66 -25.78
C VAL A 452 4.06 -1.43 -27.08
N SER A 453 2.87 -1.44 -27.70
CA SER A 453 2.72 -2.03 -29.04
C SER A 453 3.51 -1.23 -30.09
N GLU A 454 4.03 -1.88 -31.12
CA GLU A 454 4.77 -1.18 -32.19
C GLU A 454 3.93 -0.10 -32.87
N SER A 455 2.62 -0.29 -32.99
CA SER A 455 1.70 0.69 -33.57
C SER A 455 1.59 1.97 -32.74
N GLU A 456 1.76 1.91 -31.41
CA GLU A 456 1.65 3.04 -30.49
C GLU A 456 3.01 3.68 -30.15
N LEU A 457 4.11 3.07 -30.56
CA LEU A 457 5.46 3.48 -30.15
C LEU A 457 5.77 4.96 -30.50
N SER A 458 5.32 5.41 -31.67
CA SER A 458 5.52 6.81 -32.08
C SER A 458 4.73 7.77 -31.18
N ALA A 459 3.47 7.46 -30.88
CA ALA A 459 2.62 8.29 -30.01
C ALA A 459 3.17 8.34 -28.59
N VAL A 460 3.62 7.20 -28.03
CA VAL A 460 4.25 7.13 -26.72
C VAL A 460 5.52 7.98 -26.67
N ARG A 461 6.37 7.91 -27.69
CA ARG A 461 7.59 8.75 -27.78
C ARG A 461 7.28 10.24 -27.83
N GLU A 462 6.21 10.67 -28.49
CA GLU A 462 5.79 12.08 -28.48
C GLU A 462 5.30 12.54 -27.10
N VAL A 463 4.56 11.70 -26.38
CA VAL A 463 4.17 11.99 -24.97
C VAL A 463 5.41 12.13 -24.09
N LEU A 464 6.35 11.18 -24.17
CA LEU A 464 7.59 11.22 -23.38
C LEU A 464 8.46 12.45 -23.74
N LYS A 465 8.48 12.84 -25.00
CA LYS A 465 9.16 14.06 -25.46
C LYS A 465 8.50 15.34 -24.92
N ALA A 466 7.17 15.41 -24.95
CA ALA A 466 6.43 16.55 -24.42
C ALA A 466 6.65 16.76 -22.91
N HIS A 467 6.96 15.68 -22.19
CA HIS A 467 7.29 15.71 -20.76
C HIS A 467 8.80 15.69 -20.48
N ASP A 468 9.64 15.95 -21.49
CA ASP A 468 11.11 16.02 -21.34
C ASP A 468 11.74 14.72 -20.78
N LEU A 469 11.22 13.56 -21.20
CA LEU A 469 11.67 12.22 -20.77
C LEU A 469 12.28 11.37 -21.90
N LEU A 470 12.15 11.82 -23.16
CA LEU A 470 12.62 11.01 -24.29
C LEU A 470 14.12 10.69 -24.20
N GLY A 471 14.93 11.65 -23.68
CA GLY A 471 16.36 11.47 -23.46
C GLY A 471 16.73 10.51 -22.32
N LEU A 472 15.75 10.15 -21.49
CA LEU A 472 15.86 9.18 -20.38
C LEU A 472 15.17 7.85 -20.70
N THR A 473 14.69 7.68 -21.95
CA THR A 473 13.95 6.49 -22.38
C THR A 473 14.81 5.65 -23.29
N TYR A 474 14.98 4.38 -22.95
CA TYR A 474 15.83 3.43 -23.66
C TYR A 474 14.99 2.24 -24.14
N GLU A 475 15.08 1.92 -25.42
CA GLU A 475 14.49 0.69 -25.95
C GLU A 475 15.36 -0.50 -25.54
N LEU A 476 14.76 -1.46 -24.83
CA LEU A 476 15.44 -2.63 -24.29
C LEU A 476 15.36 -3.84 -25.23
N GLY A 477 14.22 -4.01 -25.92
CA GLY A 477 13.97 -5.20 -26.71
C GLY A 477 12.50 -5.57 -26.76
N SER A 478 12.21 -6.88 -26.73
CA SER A 478 10.85 -7.39 -26.95
C SER A 478 10.53 -8.60 -26.07
N VAL A 479 9.23 -8.92 -26.03
CA VAL A 479 8.73 -10.16 -25.40
C VAL A 479 8.83 -11.32 -26.38
N SER A 480 8.96 -12.54 -25.86
CA SER A 480 9.01 -13.80 -26.61
C SER A 480 8.00 -14.80 -26.05
N THR A 481 7.42 -15.63 -26.90
CA THR A 481 6.58 -16.77 -26.47
C THR A 481 7.39 -17.98 -25.99
N GLU A 482 8.71 -17.95 -26.17
CA GLU A 482 9.61 -19.01 -25.74
C GLU A 482 9.88 -18.92 -24.22
N ASP A 483 10.18 -20.05 -23.59
CA ASP A 483 10.61 -20.11 -22.18
C ASP A 483 12.07 -19.66 -22.04
N ARG A 484 12.33 -18.37 -22.36
CA ARG A 484 13.69 -17.81 -22.42
C ARG A 484 13.77 -16.44 -21.77
N PHE A 485 14.79 -16.24 -20.95
CA PHE A 485 15.18 -14.95 -20.40
C PHE A 485 16.59 -14.64 -20.88
N GLU A 486 16.72 -13.73 -21.84
CA GLU A 486 17.98 -13.42 -22.49
C GLU A 486 18.38 -11.95 -22.32
N ILE A 487 19.61 -11.73 -21.84
CA ILE A 487 20.24 -10.42 -21.74
C ILE A 487 21.47 -10.39 -22.62
N THR A 488 21.57 -9.38 -23.47
CA THR A 488 22.70 -9.16 -24.37
C THR A 488 23.29 -7.76 -24.20
N ARG A 489 24.51 -7.59 -24.70
CA ARG A 489 25.12 -6.30 -24.96
C ARG A 489 25.63 -6.30 -26.40
N GLY A 490 24.82 -5.78 -27.31
CA GLY A 490 25.01 -5.94 -28.74
C GLY A 490 25.04 -7.42 -29.14
N SER A 491 26.13 -7.84 -29.76
CA SER A 491 26.29 -9.27 -30.17
C SER A 491 26.74 -10.19 -29.02
N LYS A 492 27.11 -9.64 -27.86
CA LYS A 492 27.59 -10.43 -26.72
C LYS A 492 26.42 -10.89 -25.86
N LYS A 493 26.24 -12.21 -25.74
CA LYS A 493 25.30 -12.80 -24.80
C LYS A 493 25.89 -12.74 -23.39
N LEU A 494 25.18 -12.08 -22.45
CA LEU A 494 25.58 -11.96 -21.06
C LEU A 494 24.89 -13.00 -20.18
N LEU A 495 23.59 -13.24 -20.41
CA LEU A 495 22.78 -14.20 -19.67
C LEU A 495 21.78 -14.86 -20.64
N SER A 496 21.56 -16.17 -20.47
CA SER A 496 20.50 -16.91 -21.16
C SER A 496 20.06 -18.05 -20.25
N GLU A 497 18.86 -17.92 -19.72
CA GLU A 497 18.25 -18.83 -18.74
C GLU A 497 16.83 -19.19 -19.18
N LYS A 498 16.29 -20.30 -18.67
CA LYS A 498 14.86 -20.54 -18.80
C LYS A 498 14.08 -19.69 -17.80
N ARG A 499 13.06 -18.96 -18.26
CA ARG A 499 12.17 -18.18 -17.42
C ARG A 499 11.54 -19.07 -16.32
N SER A 500 11.15 -20.32 -16.67
CA SER A 500 10.55 -21.28 -15.73
C SER A 500 11.51 -21.70 -14.61
N GLU A 501 12.82 -21.85 -14.88
CA GLU A 501 13.82 -22.11 -13.86
C GLU A 501 14.02 -20.91 -12.92
N LEU A 502 14.09 -19.69 -13.48
CA LEU A 502 14.16 -18.45 -12.71
C LEU A 502 12.92 -18.26 -11.83
N ARG A 503 11.73 -18.59 -12.35
CA ARG A 503 10.48 -18.58 -11.59
C ARG A 503 10.54 -19.51 -10.37
N GLY A 504 11.14 -20.72 -10.55
CA GLY A 504 11.37 -21.66 -9.44
C GLY A 504 12.32 -21.10 -8.39
N ILE A 505 13.43 -20.46 -8.80
CA ILE A 505 14.40 -19.84 -7.90
C ILE A 505 13.74 -18.72 -7.07
N TRP A 506 12.94 -17.86 -7.71
CA TRP A 506 12.24 -16.78 -7.07
C TRP A 506 11.17 -17.26 -6.08
N ALA A 507 10.47 -18.38 -6.38
CA ALA A 507 9.45 -18.99 -5.55
C ALA A 507 9.97 -19.89 -4.43
N GLU A 508 11.28 -20.14 -4.36
CA GLU A 508 11.88 -21.11 -3.43
C GLU A 508 11.56 -20.76 -1.97
N LEU A 509 11.65 -19.48 -1.60
CA LEU A 509 11.32 -19.03 -0.23
C LEU A 509 9.85 -19.32 0.12
N THR A 510 8.92 -18.94 -0.74
CA THR A 510 7.48 -19.24 -0.57
C THR A 510 7.27 -20.74 -0.40
N HIS A 511 7.87 -21.57 -1.26
CA HIS A 511 7.74 -23.02 -1.19
C HIS A 511 8.22 -23.58 0.16
N GLN A 512 9.40 -23.16 0.63
CA GLN A 512 9.92 -23.63 1.94
C GLN A 512 9.03 -23.17 3.10
N MET A 513 8.55 -21.95 3.09
CA MET A 513 7.66 -21.42 4.13
C MET A 513 6.29 -22.15 4.14
N GLN A 514 5.71 -22.39 2.96
CA GLN A 514 4.47 -23.15 2.83
C GLN A 514 4.62 -24.61 3.30
N ARG A 515 5.73 -25.26 2.98
CA ARG A 515 6.00 -26.63 3.47
C ARG A 515 6.06 -26.74 5.00
N LEU A 516 6.51 -25.67 5.67
CA LEU A 516 6.56 -25.63 7.15
C LEU A 516 5.18 -25.37 7.77
N ARG A 517 4.32 -24.62 7.09
CA ARG A 517 3.02 -24.19 7.60
C ARG A 517 1.87 -25.09 7.14
N ASP A 518 1.86 -25.46 5.86
CA ASP A 518 0.74 -26.10 5.18
C ASP A 518 1.02 -27.61 4.97
N ASN A 519 0.17 -28.29 4.20
CA ASN A 519 0.43 -29.67 3.79
C ASN A 519 1.62 -29.71 2.83
N PRO A 520 2.72 -30.41 3.15
CA PRO A 520 3.93 -30.42 2.32
C PRO A 520 3.72 -30.92 0.88
N GLU A 521 2.84 -31.92 0.69
CA GLU A 521 2.56 -32.46 -0.65
C GLU A 521 1.83 -31.44 -1.52
N CYS A 522 0.88 -30.68 -0.95
CA CYS A 522 0.20 -29.60 -1.67
C CYS A 522 1.17 -28.45 -2.00
N ALA A 523 2.06 -28.08 -1.08
CA ALA A 523 3.09 -27.08 -1.30
C ALA A 523 4.06 -27.49 -2.43
N ASP A 524 4.45 -28.77 -2.48
CA ASP A 524 5.29 -29.32 -3.53
C ASP A 524 4.58 -29.30 -4.90
N GLN A 525 3.30 -29.67 -4.96
CA GLN A 525 2.49 -29.62 -6.18
C GLN A 525 2.32 -28.19 -6.70
N GLU A 526 2.04 -27.22 -5.81
CA GLU A 526 1.96 -25.81 -6.18
C GLU A 526 3.29 -25.30 -6.75
N PHE A 527 4.40 -25.65 -6.11
CA PHE A 527 5.73 -25.24 -6.57
C PHE A 527 6.07 -25.80 -7.96
N GLU A 528 5.76 -27.09 -8.23
CA GLU A 528 5.96 -27.67 -9.56
C GLU A 528 5.03 -27.04 -10.61
N ALA A 529 3.78 -26.73 -10.25
CA ALA A 529 2.85 -26.04 -11.14
C ALA A 529 3.34 -24.62 -11.53
N LYS A 530 4.03 -23.91 -10.62
CA LYS A 530 4.64 -22.60 -10.92
C LYS A 530 5.74 -22.66 -11.97
N LYS A 531 6.44 -23.78 -12.09
CA LYS A 531 7.52 -24.02 -13.07
C LYS A 531 7.01 -24.60 -14.40
N ALA A 532 5.79 -25.13 -14.43
CA ALA A 532 5.24 -25.77 -15.62
C ALA A 532 5.01 -24.75 -16.74
N THR A 533 5.67 -24.98 -17.89
CA THR A 533 5.60 -24.05 -19.05
C THR A 533 4.27 -24.13 -19.80
N ASP A 534 3.55 -25.25 -19.66
CA ASP A 534 2.24 -25.50 -20.26
C ASP A 534 1.06 -25.08 -19.36
N ASN A 535 1.35 -24.57 -18.15
CA ASN A 535 0.34 -24.04 -17.27
C ASN A 535 -0.34 -22.81 -17.89
N LYS A 536 -1.63 -22.94 -18.17
CA LYS A 536 -2.43 -21.86 -18.80
C LYS A 536 -2.90 -20.78 -17.80
N GLY A 537 -2.64 -21.00 -16.51
CA GLY A 537 -3.16 -20.14 -15.45
C GLY A 537 -4.68 -20.29 -15.26
N LEU A 538 -5.23 -19.39 -14.44
CA LEU A 538 -6.67 -19.34 -14.20
C LEU A 538 -7.42 -18.93 -15.48
N SER A 539 -8.47 -19.65 -15.82
CA SER A 539 -9.32 -19.37 -16.97
C SER A 539 -10.78 -19.69 -16.66
N ALA A 540 -11.69 -18.86 -17.12
CA ALA A 540 -13.13 -19.11 -17.01
C ALA A 540 -13.63 -19.83 -18.28
N HIS A 541 -14.45 -20.88 -18.09
CA HIS A 541 -15.23 -21.48 -19.16
C HIS A 541 -16.69 -21.05 -18.95
N LEU A 542 -17.12 -20.07 -19.74
CA LEU A 542 -18.48 -19.54 -19.66
C LEU A 542 -19.41 -20.34 -20.58
N THR A 543 -20.60 -20.69 -20.08
CA THR A 543 -21.68 -21.35 -20.82
C THR A 543 -22.76 -20.39 -21.30
N TYR A 544 -22.52 -19.09 -21.10
CA TYR A 544 -23.42 -17.99 -21.47
C TYR A 544 -22.63 -16.82 -22.07
N ASP A 545 -23.30 -15.93 -22.78
CA ASP A 545 -22.68 -14.67 -23.24
C ASP A 545 -22.64 -13.67 -22.10
N VAL A 546 -21.45 -13.28 -21.67
CA VAL A 546 -21.24 -12.31 -20.59
C VAL A 546 -21.79 -10.91 -20.89
N ASN A 547 -22.00 -10.59 -22.17
CA ASN A 547 -22.56 -9.30 -22.60
C ASN A 547 -24.08 -9.33 -22.74
N GLU A 548 -24.73 -10.49 -22.56
CA GLU A 548 -26.17 -10.63 -22.60
C GLU A 548 -26.81 -10.06 -21.33
N ASP A 549 -27.65 -9.05 -21.46
CA ASP A 549 -28.46 -8.51 -20.36
C ASP A 549 -29.85 -9.17 -20.38
N ILE A 550 -30.00 -10.29 -19.68
CA ILE A 550 -31.27 -11.03 -19.60
C ILE A 550 -32.35 -10.27 -18.81
N ALA A 551 -31.97 -9.29 -17.99
CA ALA A 551 -32.90 -8.48 -17.20
C ALA A 551 -33.48 -7.28 -17.99
N ALA A 552 -32.78 -6.82 -19.03
CA ALA A 552 -33.17 -5.63 -19.82
C ALA A 552 -34.63 -5.62 -20.27
N PRO A 553 -35.27 -6.73 -20.74
CA PRO A 553 -36.68 -6.75 -21.15
C PRO A 553 -37.67 -6.50 -20.01
N TYR A 554 -37.25 -6.77 -18.76
CA TYR A 554 -38.08 -6.61 -17.56
C TYR A 554 -37.91 -5.24 -16.93
N ILE A 555 -36.67 -4.73 -16.87
CA ILE A 555 -36.31 -3.40 -16.31
C ILE A 555 -37.02 -2.28 -17.07
N SER A 556 -37.16 -2.39 -18.39
CA SER A 556 -37.80 -1.38 -19.25
C SER A 556 -39.30 -1.12 -18.96
N LYS A 557 -39.93 -1.99 -18.17
CA LYS A 557 -41.35 -1.87 -17.80
C LYS A 557 -41.63 -0.91 -16.63
N GLY A 558 -40.59 -0.39 -15.99
CA GLY A 558 -40.66 0.58 -14.88
C GLY A 558 -41.26 0.05 -13.56
N VAL A 559 -41.57 -1.24 -13.48
CA VAL A 559 -42.03 -1.91 -12.24
C VAL A 559 -40.83 -2.50 -11.55
N LYS A 560 -40.58 -2.10 -10.28
CA LYS A 560 -39.52 -2.67 -9.43
C LYS A 560 -40.15 -3.49 -8.30
N PRO A 561 -40.31 -4.82 -8.44
CA PRO A 561 -40.80 -5.66 -7.34
C PRO A 561 -39.86 -5.55 -6.14
N LYS A 562 -40.42 -5.50 -4.94
CA LYS A 562 -39.65 -5.43 -3.71
C LYS A 562 -39.08 -6.80 -3.36
N VAL A 563 -37.83 -6.83 -2.89
CA VAL A 563 -37.15 -8.01 -2.36
C VAL A 563 -36.47 -7.67 -1.03
N ALA A 564 -36.70 -8.48 0.00
CA ALA A 564 -36.05 -8.32 1.28
C ALA A 564 -34.67 -8.99 1.26
N VAL A 565 -33.64 -8.21 1.55
CA VAL A 565 -32.29 -8.73 1.81
C VAL A 565 -32.14 -8.88 3.33
N LEU A 566 -32.26 -10.12 3.80
CA LEU A 566 -32.22 -10.43 5.23
C LEU A 566 -30.79 -10.45 5.74
N ARG A 567 -30.59 -9.85 6.90
CA ARG A 567 -29.27 -9.87 7.58
C ARG A 567 -29.39 -9.82 9.10
N GLU A 568 -28.32 -10.18 9.76
CA GLU A 568 -28.05 -10.01 11.19
C GLU A 568 -26.73 -9.25 11.37
N GLN A 569 -26.38 -8.83 12.59
CA GLN A 569 -25.05 -8.23 12.82
C GLN A 569 -23.93 -9.21 12.44
N GLY A 570 -22.83 -8.68 11.90
CA GLY A 570 -21.69 -9.44 11.43
C GLY A 570 -21.87 -10.10 10.06
N VAL A 571 -23.05 -9.98 9.42
CA VAL A 571 -23.24 -10.39 8.02
C VAL A 571 -22.58 -9.34 7.11
N ASN A 572 -21.75 -9.81 6.18
CA ASN A 572 -21.29 -9.03 5.03
C ASN A 572 -21.98 -9.51 3.74
N SER A 573 -21.68 -8.92 2.60
CA SER A 573 -22.26 -9.24 1.28
C SER A 573 -23.75 -8.89 1.12
N HIS A 574 -24.40 -8.26 2.08
CA HIS A 574 -25.78 -7.76 1.91
C HIS A 574 -25.85 -6.62 0.91
N VAL A 575 -24.81 -5.79 0.82
CA VAL A 575 -24.69 -4.71 -0.17
C VAL A 575 -24.55 -5.28 -1.58
N GLU A 576 -23.70 -6.29 -1.77
CA GLU A 576 -23.52 -6.99 -3.04
C GLU A 576 -24.81 -7.72 -3.48
N MET A 577 -25.51 -8.32 -2.53
CA MET A 577 -26.82 -8.95 -2.80
C MET A 577 -27.85 -7.90 -3.22
N ALA A 578 -27.93 -6.78 -2.52
CA ALA A 578 -28.81 -5.67 -2.88
C ALA A 578 -28.50 -5.12 -4.28
N ALA A 579 -27.22 -4.93 -4.60
CA ALA A 579 -26.78 -4.49 -5.92
C ALA A 579 -27.13 -5.50 -7.03
N ALA A 580 -27.00 -6.80 -6.76
CA ALA A 580 -27.39 -7.84 -7.73
C ALA A 580 -28.89 -7.80 -8.02
N PHE A 581 -29.73 -7.63 -7.00
CA PHE A 581 -31.17 -7.49 -7.18
C PHE A 581 -31.54 -6.18 -7.88
N ASP A 582 -30.90 -5.06 -7.55
CA ASP A 582 -31.16 -3.78 -8.23
C ASP A 582 -30.82 -3.85 -9.73
N ARG A 583 -29.66 -4.46 -10.08
CA ARG A 583 -29.30 -4.75 -11.49
C ARG A 583 -30.31 -5.63 -12.20
N ALA A 584 -30.93 -6.56 -11.49
CA ALA A 584 -32.01 -7.40 -12.03
C ALA A 584 -33.37 -6.71 -12.08
N GLY A 585 -33.47 -5.43 -11.68
CA GLY A 585 -34.67 -4.62 -11.76
C GLY A 585 -35.59 -4.70 -10.54
N PHE A 586 -35.12 -5.18 -9.40
CA PHE A 586 -35.85 -5.19 -8.15
C PHE A 586 -35.56 -3.93 -7.31
N ALA A 587 -36.46 -3.64 -6.36
CA ALA A 587 -36.19 -2.70 -5.27
C ALA A 587 -35.72 -3.51 -4.04
N ALA A 588 -34.41 -3.52 -3.79
CA ALA A 588 -33.84 -4.21 -2.64
C ALA A 588 -34.14 -3.44 -1.35
N ILE A 589 -34.65 -4.15 -0.35
CA ILE A 589 -34.97 -3.63 0.98
C ILE A 589 -34.06 -4.31 2.00
N ASP A 590 -33.26 -3.52 2.69
CA ASP A 590 -32.44 -4.00 3.80
C ASP A 590 -33.33 -4.34 5.01
N VAL A 591 -33.32 -5.59 5.44
CA VAL A 591 -34.13 -6.09 6.54
C VAL A 591 -33.23 -6.79 7.58
N HIS A 592 -32.99 -6.08 8.68
CA HIS A 592 -32.28 -6.66 9.82
C HIS A 592 -33.21 -7.58 10.63
N MET A 593 -32.68 -8.62 11.26
CA MET A 593 -33.51 -9.54 12.08
C MET A 593 -34.25 -8.82 13.20
N SER A 594 -33.70 -7.76 13.75
CA SER A 594 -34.38 -6.90 14.74
C SER A 594 -35.63 -6.23 14.18
N ASP A 595 -35.69 -5.95 12.86
CA ASP A 595 -36.89 -5.39 12.21
C ASP A 595 -38.04 -6.39 12.20
N LEU A 596 -37.74 -7.68 11.95
CA LEU A 596 -38.73 -8.75 12.00
C LEU A 596 -39.22 -8.99 13.43
N MET A 597 -38.29 -9.00 14.40
CA MET A 597 -38.64 -9.15 15.82
C MET A 597 -39.50 -7.99 16.34
N ALA A 598 -39.28 -6.79 15.84
CA ALA A 598 -40.07 -5.60 16.17
C ALA A 598 -41.38 -5.48 15.36
N GLY A 599 -41.64 -6.42 14.42
CA GLY A 599 -42.83 -6.38 13.56
C GLY A 599 -42.87 -5.22 12.56
N ARG A 600 -41.69 -4.66 12.18
CA ARG A 600 -41.60 -3.58 11.18
C ARG A 600 -41.86 -4.09 9.76
N TYR A 601 -41.59 -5.37 9.53
CA TYR A 601 -41.87 -6.10 8.29
C TYR A 601 -42.59 -7.41 8.62
N ASN A 602 -43.62 -7.73 7.83
CA ASN A 602 -44.45 -8.94 7.93
C ASN A 602 -44.16 -9.87 6.75
#